data_2fdf9e8fd978dd081023bdf1c4325440
#
_entry.id   2fdf9e8fd978dd081023bdf1c4325440
#
_cell.length_a   1.000
_cell.length_b   1.000
_cell.length_c   1.000
_cell.angle_alpha   90.00
_cell.angle_beta   90.00
_cell.angle_gamma   90.00
#
_symmetry.space_group_name_H-M   'P 1'
#
loop_
_entity.id
_entity.type
_entity.pdbx_description
1 polymer ?
#
loop_
_entity_poly.entity_id
_entity_poly.type
_entity_poly.pdbx_seq_one_letter_code
_entity_poly.pdbx_strand_id
1 'polypeptide(L)'
;YLLAPRFPLHILLATHPNGEFLAKVPVTIRDQQGNTVFEISDAGPLLYVNLPDGHYQITATVAGMAQTRNITLHSHAAREVDFYWPQAAA
;
A
#
# COMPACT_ATOMS: atom_id res chain seq x y z
N TYR A 1 1.28 16.34 7.41
CA TYR A 1 2.28 16.12 6.43
C TYR A 1 3.72 16.18 6.92
N LEU A 2 3.97 16.96 8.01
CA LEU A 2 5.29 16.99 8.60
C LEU A 2 5.79 15.62 9.03
N LEU A 3 4.89 14.67 9.23
CA LEU A 3 5.25 13.31 9.61
C LEU A 3 5.58 12.41 8.42
N ALA A 4 5.27 12.83 7.20
CA ALA A 4 5.48 12.00 6.02
C ALA A 4 6.91 11.49 5.89
N PRO A 5 7.96 12.32 6.13
CA PRO A 5 9.33 11.81 6.04
C PRO A 5 9.69 10.73 7.05
N ARG A 6 8.90 10.57 8.11
CA ARG A 6 9.14 9.54 9.11
C ARG A 6 8.60 8.17 8.70
N PHE A 7 7.81 8.14 7.64
CA PHE A 7 7.21 6.90 7.16
C PHE A 7 7.75 6.65 5.77
N PRO A 8 8.71 5.70 5.64
CA PRO A 8 9.36 5.48 4.35
C PRO A 8 8.43 4.93 3.27
N LEU A 9 7.30 4.36 3.65
CA LEU A 9 6.37 3.77 2.69
C LEU A 9 5.06 4.53 2.67
N HIS A 10 4.69 5.03 1.48
CA HIS A 10 3.43 5.71 1.24
C HIS A 10 2.63 4.90 0.23
N ILE A 11 1.42 4.49 0.59
CA ILE A 11 0.57 3.67 -0.26
C ILE A 11 -0.68 4.46 -0.62
N LEU A 12 -0.97 4.55 -1.92
CA LEU A 12 -2.18 5.17 -2.44
C LEU A 12 -3.11 4.09 -2.98
N LEU A 13 -4.38 4.18 -2.63
CA LEU A 13 -5.41 3.21 -3.05
C LEU A 13 -6.55 3.98 -3.73
N ALA A 14 -6.72 3.78 -5.03
CA ALA A 14 -7.68 4.54 -5.80
C ALA A 14 -8.26 3.72 -6.95
N THR A 15 -9.33 4.23 -7.55
CA THR A 15 -9.91 3.62 -8.74
C THR A 15 -9.33 4.26 -10.00
N HIS A 16 -9.54 3.58 -11.12
CA HIS A 16 -9.10 4.02 -12.43
C HIS A 16 -10.30 3.93 -13.38
N PRO A 17 -10.52 4.91 -14.27
CA PRO A 17 -9.67 6.03 -14.65
C PRO A 17 -9.84 7.32 -13.84
N ASN A 18 -10.83 7.43 -12.97
CA ASN A 18 -11.17 8.70 -12.34
C ASN A 18 -10.30 9.04 -11.13
N GLY A 19 -9.53 8.08 -10.60
CA GLY A 19 -8.69 8.33 -9.45
C GLY A 19 -9.45 8.54 -8.15
N GLU A 20 -10.66 8.01 -8.04
CA GLU A 20 -11.43 8.12 -6.82
C GLU A 20 -10.76 7.34 -5.69
N PHE A 21 -10.66 7.95 -4.53
CA PHE A 21 -10.04 7.30 -3.37
C PHE A 21 -10.92 6.18 -2.85
N LEU A 22 -10.26 5.10 -2.43
CA LEU A 22 -10.91 3.93 -1.87
C LEU A 22 -10.82 3.96 -0.34
N ALA A 23 -11.70 3.23 0.32
CA ALA A 23 -11.70 3.09 1.77
C ALA A 23 -11.96 1.64 2.13
N LYS A 24 -11.58 1.26 3.36
CA LYS A 24 -11.80 -0.08 3.89
C LYS A 24 -11.14 -1.16 3.04
N VAL A 25 -9.91 -0.91 2.61
CA VAL A 25 -9.16 -1.84 1.77
C VAL A 25 -8.25 -2.70 2.65
N PRO A 26 -8.34 -4.03 2.56
CA PRO A 26 -7.38 -4.89 3.26
C PRO A 26 -6.00 -4.78 2.61
N VAL A 27 -4.98 -4.52 3.43
CA VAL A 27 -3.60 -4.42 2.98
C VAL A 27 -2.74 -5.30 3.86
N THR A 28 -1.91 -6.11 3.25
CA THR A 28 -0.95 -6.98 3.95
C THR A 28 0.43 -6.74 3.39
N ILE A 29 1.42 -6.61 4.26
CA ILE A 29 2.82 -6.45 3.86
C ILE A 29 3.61 -7.61 4.44
N ARG A 30 4.36 -8.29 3.57
CA ARG A 30 5.22 -9.40 3.97
C ARG A 30 6.66 -9.06 3.68
N ASP A 31 7.56 -9.60 4.51
CA ASP A 31 8.99 -9.42 4.30
C ASP A 31 9.50 -10.47 3.30
N GLN A 32 10.81 -10.47 3.08
CA GLN A 32 11.46 -11.35 2.11
C GLN A 32 11.31 -12.83 2.48
N GLN A 33 11.14 -13.14 3.76
CA GLN A 33 10.94 -14.50 4.22
C GLN A 33 9.48 -14.94 4.20
N GLY A 34 8.57 -14.05 3.77
CA GLY A 34 7.15 -14.35 3.72
C GLY A 34 6.41 -14.10 5.02
N ASN A 35 7.06 -13.51 6.02
CA ASN A 35 6.42 -13.18 7.28
C ASN A 35 5.58 -11.91 7.14
N THR A 36 4.38 -11.93 7.69
CA THR A 36 3.53 -10.73 7.71
C THR A 36 4.10 -9.75 8.72
N VAL A 37 4.49 -8.56 8.24
CA VAL A 37 5.08 -7.52 9.08
C VAL A 37 4.10 -6.37 9.33
N PHE A 38 3.04 -6.29 8.53
CA PHE A 38 1.99 -5.29 8.69
C PHE A 38 0.72 -5.80 8.05
N GLU A 39 -0.41 -5.58 8.73
CA GLU A 39 -1.71 -5.98 8.21
C GLU A 39 -2.78 -5.05 8.74
N ILE A 40 -3.65 -4.60 7.85
CA ILE A 40 -4.79 -3.77 8.22
C ILE A 40 -5.99 -4.19 7.35
N SER A 41 -7.18 -4.21 7.95
CA SER A 41 -8.37 -4.67 7.23
C SER A 41 -9.19 -3.53 6.64
N ASP A 42 -8.90 -2.28 7.03
CA ASP A 42 -9.73 -1.14 6.67
C ASP A 42 -8.87 0.07 6.32
N ALA A 43 -7.87 -0.12 5.48
CA ALA A 43 -7.01 0.98 5.07
C ALA A 43 -7.80 2.05 4.32
N GLY A 44 -7.50 3.29 4.64
CA GLY A 44 -8.02 4.43 3.88
C GLY A 44 -7.25 4.62 2.58
N PRO A 45 -7.57 5.69 1.83
CA PRO A 45 -6.95 5.90 0.51
C PRO A 45 -5.46 6.22 0.58
N LEU A 46 -5.00 6.74 1.68
CA LEU A 46 -3.57 7.02 1.90
C LEU A 46 -3.13 6.30 3.15
N LEU A 47 -2.10 5.47 3.01
CA LEU A 47 -1.57 4.68 4.11
C LEU A 47 -0.07 4.93 4.21
N TYR A 48 0.37 5.37 5.38
CA TYR A 48 1.79 5.61 5.65
C TYR A 48 2.27 4.54 6.62
N VAL A 49 3.33 3.83 6.22
CA VAL A 49 3.85 2.71 7.01
C VAL A 49 5.33 2.90 7.29
N ASN A 50 5.73 2.64 8.51
CA ASN A 50 7.12 2.71 8.92
C ASN A 50 7.67 1.31 9.07
N LEU A 51 8.61 0.94 8.19
CA LEU A 51 9.25 -0.37 8.17
C LEU A 51 10.76 -0.19 8.03
N PRO A 52 11.54 -1.12 8.58
CA PRO A 52 13.01 -1.11 8.38
C PRO A 52 13.36 -1.31 6.90
N ASP A 53 14.59 -0.97 6.55
CA ASP A 53 15.11 -1.25 5.22
C ASP A 53 14.95 -2.73 4.89
N GLY A 54 14.63 -3.02 3.65
CA GLY A 54 14.48 -4.39 3.20
C GLY A 54 13.58 -4.51 1.99
N HIS A 55 13.34 -5.75 1.60
CA HIS A 55 12.46 -6.09 0.48
C HIS A 55 11.12 -6.53 1.03
N TYR A 56 10.05 -6.00 0.45
CA TYR A 56 8.70 -6.26 0.93
C TYR A 56 7.75 -6.53 -0.21
N GLN A 57 6.71 -7.27 0.10
CA GLN A 57 5.61 -7.54 -0.83
C GLN A 57 4.34 -6.97 -0.23
N ILE A 58 3.68 -6.07 -0.98
CA ILE A 58 2.45 -5.43 -0.54
C ILE A 58 1.29 -6.02 -1.34
N THR A 59 0.29 -6.52 -0.65
CA THR A 59 -0.93 -7.04 -1.28
C THR A 59 -2.13 -6.25 -0.80
N ALA A 60 -2.91 -5.74 -1.72
CA ALA A 60 -4.16 -5.05 -1.42
C ALA A 60 -5.27 -5.64 -2.27
N THR A 61 -6.46 -5.78 -1.69
CA THR A 61 -7.58 -6.45 -2.35
C THR A 61 -8.81 -5.56 -2.35
N VAL A 62 -9.43 -5.40 -3.53
CA VAL A 62 -10.67 -4.65 -3.68
C VAL A 62 -11.63 -5.49 -4.52
N ALA A 63 -12.83 -5.73 -4.00
CA ALA A 63 -13.89 -6.48 -4.71
C ALA A 63 -13.38 -7.83 -5.24
N GLY A 64 -12.61 -8.53 -4.44
CA GLY A 64 -12.05 -9.84 -4.82
C GLY A 64 -10.84 -9.77 -5.74
N MET A 65 -10.41 -8.58 -6.14
CA MET A 65 -9.25 -8.42 -7.02
C MET A 65 -8.04 -8.01 -6.21
N ALA A 66 -7.10 -8.93 -6.04
CA ALA A 66 -5.86 -8.68 -5.32
C ALA A 66 -4.80 -8.13 -6.25
N GLN A 67 -4.06 -7.14 -5.79
CA GLN A 67 -2.87 -6.64 -6.47
C GLN A 67 -1.68 -6.74 -5.55
N THR A 68 -0.54 -7.08 -6.11
CA THR A 68 0.70 -7.26 -5.35
C THR A 68 1.80 -6.42 -5.98
N ARG A 69 2.58 -5.75 -5.12
CA ARG A 69 3.76 -4.99 -5.54
C ARG A 69 4.95 -5.41 -4.71
N ASN A 70 6.07 -5.61 -5.36
CA ASN A 70 7.33 -5.85 -4.68
C ASN A 70 8.10 -4.55 -4.61
N ILE A 71 8.58 -4.20 -3.42
CA ILE A 71 9.30 -2.95 -3.21
C ILE A 71 10.54 -3.19 -2.39
N THR A 72 11.46 -2.22 -2.46
CA THR A 72 12.65 -2.17 -1.62
C THR A 72 12.66 -0.85 -0.88
N LEU A 73 12.84 -0.89 0.42
CA LEU A 73 12.97 0.30 1.24
C LEU A 73 14.42 0.53 1.60
N HIS A 74 14.87 1.77 1.41
CA HIS A 74 16.23 2.21 1.75
C HIS A 74 16.15 3.36 2.75
N SER A 75 17.13 3.45 3.62
CA SER A 75 17.23 4.55 4.57
C SER A 75 17.15 5.90 3.86
N HIS A 76 16.42 6.82 4.46
CA HIS A 76 16.33 8.22 4.03
C HIS A 76 15.63 8.43 2.69
N ALA A 77 15.06 7.39 2.09
CA ALA A 77 14.34 7.52 0.83
C ALA A 77 12.90 7.08 1.02
N ALA A 78 11.97 8.00 0.82
CA ALA A 78 10.56 7.66 0.83
C ALA A 78 10.19 6.91 -0.45
N ARG A 79 9.34 5.91 -0.34
CA ARG A 79 8.85 5.13 -1.47
C ARG A 79 7.34 5.27 -1.55
N GLU A 80 6.86 5.68 -2.72
CA GLU A 80 5.43 5.75 -2.98
C GLU A 80 5.01 4.58 -3.85
N VAL A 81 3.90 3.94 -3.49
CA VAL A 81 3.35 2.81 -4.24
C VAL A 81 1.88 3.10 -4.46
N ASP A 82 1.47 3.17 -5.72
CA ASP A 82 0.10 3.48 -6.09
C ASP A 82 -0.58 2.21 -6.59
N PHE A 83 -1.76 1.93 -6.04
CA PHE A 83 -2.61 0.84 -6.49
C PHE A 83 -3.86 1.42 -7.12
N TYR A 84 -4.22 0.93 -8.31
CA TYR A 84 -5.42 1.35 -8.99
C TYR A 84 -6.24 0.14 -9.40
N TRP A 85 -7.52 0.19 -9.14
CA TRP A 85 -8.47 -0.82 -9.58
C TRP A 85 -9.44 -0.23 -10.58
N PRO A 86 -9.97 -1.04 -11.51
CA PRO A 86 -11.01 -0.53 -12.40
C PRO A 86 -12.21 -0.07 -11.59
N GLN A 87 -12.77 1.06 -11.98
CA GLN A 87 -14.00 1.53 -11.37
C GLN A 87 -15.10 0.53 -11.67
N ALA A 88 -15.88 0.19 -10.64
CA ALA A 88 -16.95 -0.78 -10.82
C ALA A 88 -17.95 -0.27 -11.86
N ALA A 89 -18.42 -1.17 -12.72
CA ALA A 89 -19.46 -0.84 -13.66
C ALA A 89 -20.73 -0.48 -12.90
N ALA A 90 -21.35 0.60 -13.31
CA ALA A 90 -22.58 1.05 -12.68
C ALA A 90 -23.73 0.09 -13.00
#